data_f12b057d01aec104c36c0986b7f63b39
#
_entry.id   f12b057d01aec104c36c0986b7f63b39
#
_cell.length_a   1.000
_cell.length_b   1.000
_cell.length_c   1.000
_cell.angle_alpha   90.00
_cell.angle_beta   90.00
_cell.angle_gamma   90.00
#
_symmetry.space_group_name_H-M   'P 1'
#
loop_
_entity.id
_entity.type
_entity.pdbx_description
1 polymer ?
#
loop_
_entity_poly.entity_id
_entity_poly.type
_entity_poly.pdbx_seq_one_letter_code
_entity_poly.pdbx_strand_id
1 'polypeptide(L)' 'LGGEEFLVLLVDVNVDTAMRIAKKISERIQKEKFVLPFGHEMHLTASMGLALYDGHPDYTPTLRRVDKALYQAK' A
#
# COMPACT_ATOMS: atom_id res chain seq x y z
N LEU A 1 7.19 -0.31 10.01
CA LEU A 1 5.81 0.05 9.70
C LEU A 1 5.18 0.77 10.87
N GLY A 2 4.43 1.82 10.62
CA GLY A 2 3.66 2.51 11.64
C GLY A 2 2.31 1.85 11.87
N GLY A 3 1.54 2.34 12.85
CA GLY A 3 0.23 1.77 13.19
C GLY A 3 -0.81 1.83 12.08
N GLU A 4 -0.63 2.69 11.08
CA GLU A 4 -1.53 2.88 9.95
C GLU A 4 -0.98 2.31 8.65
N GLU A 5 0.15 1.63 8.72
CA GLU A 5 0.83 1.11 7.55
C GLU A 5 0.64 -0.40 7.44
N PHE A 6 0.51 -0.86 6.20
CA PHE A 6 0.35 -2.28 5.89
C PHE A 6 1.34 -2.67 4.82
N LEU A 7 1.85 -3.88 4.93
CA LEU A 7 2.70 -4.48 3.91
C LEU A 7 1.90 -5.53 3.14
N VAL A 8 1.90 -5.40 1.83
CA VAL A 8 1.32 -6.42 0.95
C VAL A 8 2.43 -6.97 0.06
N LEU A 9 2.62 -8.27 0.11
CA LEU A 9 3.60 -8.96 -0.71
C LEU A 9 2.92 -9.62 -1.90
N LEU A 10 3.36 -9.26 -3.10
CA LEU A 10 2.91 -9.88 -4.35
C LEU A 10 4.03 -10.76 -4.89
N VAL A 11 3.69 -11.98 -5.26
CA VAL A 11 4.66 -12.97 -5.72
C VAL A 11 4.50 -13.16 -7.23
N ASP A 12 5.64 -13.22 -7.92
CA ASP A 12 5.69 -13.48 -9.37
C ASP A 12 4.87 -12.50 -10.21
N VAL A 13 4.94 -11.21 -9.86
CA VAL A 13 4.29 -10.15 -10.63
C VAL A 13 5.34 -9.19 -11.20
N ASN A 14 5.04 -8.62 -12.36
CA ASN A 14 5.83 -7.52 -12.91
C ASN A 14 5.30 -6.17 -12.40
N VAL A 15 6.00 -5.09 -12.75
CA VAL A 15 5.64 -3.73 -12.32
C VAL A 15 4.24 -3.36 -12.77
N ASP A 16 3.88 -3.63 -14.02
CA ASP A 16 2.57 -3.26 -14.54
C ASP A 16 1.43 -3.96 -13.80
N THR A 17 1.60 -5.24 -13.53
CA THR A 17 0.61 -6.01 -12.76
C THR A 17 0.53 -5.51 -11.33
N ALA A 18 1.69 -5.27 -10.69
CA ALA A 18 1.73 -4.76 -9.33
C ALA A 18 1.05 -3.38 -9.22
N MET A 19 1.27 -2.50 -10.18
CA MET A 19 0.63 -1.19 -10.19
C MET A 19 -0.89 -1.29 -10.37
N ARG A 20 -1.36 -2.20 -11.23
CA ARG A 20 -2.80 -2.43 -11.39
C ARG A 20 -3.45 -2.96 -10.12
N ILE A 21 -2.76 -3.87 -9.41
CA ILE A 21 -3.26 -4.39 -8.14
C ILE A 21 -3.29 -3.28 -7.09
N ALA A 22 -2.23 -2.50 -6.98
CA ALA A 22 -2.17 -1.38 -6.05
C ALA A 22 -3.29 -0.37 -6.30
N LYS A 23 -3.57 -0.06 -7.57
CA LYS A 23 -4.66 0.84 -7.93
C LYS A 23 -6.02 0.28 -7.52
N LYS A 24 -6.26 -1.01 -7.74
CA LYS A 24 -7.49 -1.66 -7.31
C LYS A 24 -7.66 -1.63 -5.79
N ILE A 25 -6.60 -1.86 -5.04
CA ILE A 25 -6.63 -1.78 -3.58
C ILE A 25 -6.98 -0.37 -3.14
N SER A 26 -6.33 0.64 -3.72
CA SER A 26 -6.59 2.04 -3.39
C SER A 26 -8.03 2.44 -3.69
N GLU A 27 -8.56 2.06 -4.85
CA GLU A 27 -9.94 2.35 -5.23
C GLU A 27 -10.92 1.67 -4.29
N ARG A 28 -10.64 0.44 -3.88
CA ARG A 28 -11.49 -0.30 -2.95
C ARG A 28 -11.54 0.37 -1.59
N ILE A 29 -10.40 0.81 -1.08
CA ILE A 29 -10.33 1.53 0.19
C ILE A 29 -11.14 2.82 0.13
N GLN A 30 -11.04 3.58 -0.96
CA GLN A 30 -11.77 4.83 -1.13
C GLN A 30 -13.29 4.63 -1.22
N LYS A 31 -13.73 3.51 -1.80
CA LYS A 31 -15.15 3.22 -1.95
C LYS A 31 -15.81 2.70 -0.68
N GLU A 32 -15.04 2.11 0.22
CA GLU A 32 -15.60 1.58 1.46
C GLU A 32 -16.02 2.70 2.39
N LYS A 33 -17.19 2.55 2.97
CA LYS A 33 -17.68 3.42 4.02
C LYS A 33 -17.46 2.73 5.36
N PHE A 34 -16.82 3.45 6.27
CA PHE A 34 -16.62 2.98 7.62
C PHE A 34 -17.60 3.69 8.53
N VAL A 35 -18.43 2.92 9.26
CA VAL A 35 -19.42 3.47 10.17
C VAL A 35 -18.82 3.46 11.58
N LEU A 36 -18.69 4.65 12.16
CA LEU A 36 -18.22 4.81 13.53
C LEU A 36 -19.33 4.47 14.53
N PRO A 37 -19.00 4.23 15.83
CA PRO A 37 -19.97 3.79 16.82
C PRO A 37 -21.18 4.69 16.98
N PHE A 38 -21.09 5.97 16.62
CA PHE A 38 -22.18 6.93 16.74
C PHE A 38 -22.91 7.19 15.42
N GLY A 39 -22.76 6.30 14.44
CA GLY A 39 -23.44 6.42 13.17
C GLY A 39 -22.78 7.35 12.14
N HIS A 40 -21.65 7.94 12.47
CA HIS A 40 -20.91 8.76 11.52
C HIS A 40 -20.25 7.89 10.47
N GLU A 41 -20.38 8.28 9.20
CA GLU A 41 -19.70 7.63 8.10
C GLU A 41 -18.33 8.27 7.85
N MET A 42 -17.34 7.45 7.51
CA MET A 42 -16.00 7.91 7.21
C MET A 42 -15.46 7.22 5.97
N HIS A 43 -14.83 7.99 5.08
CA HIS A 43 -14.07 7.48 3.96
C HIS A 43 -12.60 7.60 4.24
N LEU A 44 -11.83 6.56 3.88
CA LEU A 44 -10.39 6.56 4.02
C LEU A 44 -9.73 6.67 2.66
N THR A 45 -8.59 7.34 2.63
CA THR A 45 -7.68 7.32 1.50
C THR A 45 -6.38 6.67 1.91
N ALA A 46 -5.68 6.07 0.96
CA ALA A 46 -4.40 5.44 1.23
C ALA A 46 -3.34 5.99 0.29
N SER A 47 -2.20 6.33 0.85
CA SER A 47 -0.99 6.58 0.07
C SER A 47 -0.23 5.27 -0.07
N MET A 48 0.35 5.01 -1.24
CA MET A 48 1.02 3.75 -1.51
C MET A 48 2.40 3.98 -2.08
N GLY A 49 3.36 3.19 -1.58
CA GLY A 49 4.69 3.09 -2.17
C GLY A 49 4.86 1.71 -2.78
N LEU A 50 5.58 1.65 -3.89
CA LEU A 50 5.84 0.40 -4.60
C LEU A 50 7.33 0.26 -4.89
N ALA A 51 7.87 -0.92 -4.67
CA ALA A 51 9.22 -1.27 -5.07
C ALA A 51 9.29 -2.73 -5.49
N LEU A 52 10.18 -3.02 -6.44
CA LEU A 52 10.46 -4.40 -6.83
C LEU A 52 11.45 -5.02 -5.85
N TYR A 53 11.16 -6.24 -5.44
CA TYR A 53 12.07 -7.03 -4.67
C TYR A 53 13.03 -7.77 -5.61
N ASP A 54 14.32 -7.67 -5.34
CA ASP A 54 15.37 -8.26 -6.17
C ASP A 54 15.70 -9.71 -5.83
N GLY A 55 15.00 -10.30 -4.86
CA GLY A 55 15.25 -11.67 -4.42
C GLY A 55 16.38 -11.83 -3.43
N HIS A 56 17.02 -10.75 -3.00
CA HIS A 56 18.09 -10.80 -2.02
C HIS A 56 17.58 -11.26 -0.66
N PRO A 57 18.34 -12.10 0.10
CA PRO A 57 17.89 -12.55 1.42
C PRO A 57 17.62 -11.44 2.43
N ASP A 58 18.31 -10.31 2.31
CA ASP A 58 18.03 -9.13 3.11
C ASP A 58 17.07 -8.20 2.36
N TYR A 59 15.83 -8.06 2.86
CA TYR A 59 14.84 -7.18 2.21
C TYR A 59 14.87 -5.76 2.76
N THR A 60 15.79 -5.41 3.62
CA THR A 60 15.86 -4.06 4.20
C THR A 60 16.00 -2.98 3.14
N PRO A 61 16.86 -3.14 2.11
CA PRO A 61 16.93 -2.14 1.04
C PRO A 61 15.62 -1.97 0.28
N THR A 62 14.89 -3.06 0.04
CA THR A 62 13.59 -3.01 -0.63
C THR A 62 12.56 -2.28 0.21
N LEU A 63 12.50 -2.57 1.51
CA LEU A 63 11.60 -1.88 2.44
C LEU A 63 11.91 -0.38 2.51
N ARG A 64 13.19 -0.01 2.51
CA ARG A 64 13.58 1.41 2.49
C ARG A 64 13.09 2.12 1.22
N ARG A 65 13.16 1.46 0.07
CA ARG A 65 12.65 2.04 -1.18
C ARG A 65 11.14 2.23 -1.13
N VAL A 66 10.42 1.26 -0.58
CA VAL A 66 8.97 1.35 -0.39
C VAL A 66 8.61 2.50 0.55
N ASP A 67 9.29 2.61 1.68
CA ASP A 67 9.04 3.69 2.64
C ASP A 67 9.30 5.06 2.03
N LYS A 68 10.39 5.19 1.27
CA LYS A 68 10.72 6.44 0.58
C LYS A 68 9.65 6.81 -0.45
N ALA A 69 9.21 5.84 -1.25
CA ALA A 69 8.16 6.06 -2.23
C ALA A 69 6.85 6.45 -1.56
N LEU A 70 6.50 5.80 -0.46
CA LEU A 70 5.31 6.12 0.32
C LEU A 70 5.38 7.53 0.88
N TYR A 71 6.51 7.92 1.43
CA TYR A 71 6.71 9.28 1.96
C TYR A 71 6.52 10.33 0.87
N GLN A 72 7.03 10.08 -0.33
CA GLN A 72 6.87 11.00 -1.46
C GLN A 72 5.42 11.07 -1.95
N ALA A 73 4.65 10.00 -1.82
CA ALA A 73 3.25 9.95 -2.22
C ALA A 73 2.33 10.73 -1.27
N LYS A 74 2.75 10.86 -0.03
CA LYS A 74 2.01 11.66 0.94
C LYS A 74 2.20 13.15 0.69
#